data_c6f1b48a37426e21a8c7221ba5ba3a5c
#
_entry.id   c6f1b48a37426e21a8c7221ba5ba3a5c
#
_cell.length_a   1.000
_cell.length_b   1.000
_cell.length_c   1.000
_cell.angle_alpha   90.00
_cell.angle_beta   90.00
_cell.angle_gamma   90.00
#
_symmetry.space_group_name_H-M   'P 1'
#
loop_
_entity.id
_entity.type
_entity.pdbx_description
1 polymer ?
#
loop_
_entity_poly.entity_id
_entity_poly.type
_entity_poly.pdbx_seq_one_letter_code
_entity_poly.pdbx_strand_id
1 'polypeptide(L)'
;MAQLTLEIRRPLGVLLTRRGQVQEVIVGTELTLSSTTMTLFRTGTRSLRGLRFVRTQLHDQPLSQEALTDLAFLRLDLIGILAVEEDGRIGNLYLAHLLPPGSTGQLFKVLKAIPFHNLTISFDTFIEELEADLQCARALHAVGNGKESAILVSASAKSRAEQEEQLVELAELATSAGVTVIGRMAQRTTDGHQRYLLGSGKMKDVLIQTLHRGADMVIFDQTLSPAQLRAILEMTDIKVIDRTQLILDIFARRAHSREGKVQVELAQLRYLLPRLSGRGTQLSRLGGGIGTRGPGETKLETDRRRVRDRITHLERELAQFARHQDQRRARRNRYGLPVVSLVGYTNAGKSTLLNVLTKSHVSAQNRLFETLDTTSRRLRFPEDREIIITDTVGFIRDLPQELVGAFKTTLDELREADLLLHIVDMNARDIEVQLTAVESILEELQLSSVPRWLLFNKCDQVPSQQVEVLCRRFGAIGISALEPTTLRPLFVRLEAYVRSLSVEDDRTSHVTVQDYELTFSSRR
;
A
#
# COMPACT_ATOMS: atom_id res chain seq x y z
N MET A 1 3.00 48.51 -3.24
CA MET A 1 3.91 47.52 -2.54
C MET A 1 5.27 48.12 -2.22
N ALA A 2 6.02 48.66 -3.16
CA ALA A 2 7.39 49.18 -2.93
C ALA A 2 7.44 50.24 -1.82
N GLN A 3 6.59 51.27 -1.87
CA GLN A 3 6.51 52.32 -0.85
C GLN A 3 6.20 51.77 0.55
N LEU A 4 5.19 50.87 0.66
CA LEU A 4 4.84 50.22 1.91
C LEU A 4 5.98 49.35 2.47
N THR A 5 6.73 48.67 1.58
CA THR A 5 7.89 47.86 1.97
C THR A 5 8.99 48.72 2.62
N LEU A 6 9.22 49.92 2.13
CA LEU A 6 10.16 50.86 2.71
C LEU A 6 9.66 51.38 4.06
N GLU A 7 8.39 51.77 4.15
CA GLU A 7 7.80 52.27 5.37
C GLU A 7 7.86 51.23 6.50
N ILE A 8 7.53 49.98 6.19
CA ILE A 8 7.47 48.90 7.17
C ILE A 8 8.85 48.24 7.37
N ARG A 9 9.80 48.46 6.46
CA ARG A 9 11.13 47.81 6.37
C ARG A 9 11.04 46.27 6.43
N ARG A 10 9.99 45.72 5.83
CA ARG A 10 9.78 44.26 5.70
C ARG A 10 9.30 43.94 4.30
N PRO A 11 9.68 42.78 3.74
CA PRO A 11 9.14 42.29 2.49
C PRO A 11 7.62 42.15 2.55
N LEU A 12 6.95 42.53 1.49
CA LEU A 12 5.51 42.35 1.30
C LEU A 12 5.26 41.41 0.14
N GLY A 13 4.52 40.34 0.41
CA GLY A 13 4.08 39.40 -0.61
C GLY A 13 2.58 39.56 -0.91
N VAL A 14 2.21 39.41 -2.17
CA VAL A 14 0.82 39.42 -2.59
C VAL A 14 0.55 38.18 -3.43
N LEU A 15 -0.49 37.45 -3.06
CA LEU A 15 -1.00 36.33 -3.80
C LEU A 15 -2.12 36.81 -4.74
N LEU A 16 -1.96 36.62 -6.03
CA LEU A 16 -2.86 37.09 -7.08
C LEU A 16 -3.48 35.94 -7.84
N THR A 17 -4.74 36.05 -8.19
CA THR A 17 -5.39 35.16 -9.18
C THR A 17 -4.89 35.50 -10.59
N ARG A 18 -5.22 34.64 -11.56
CA ARG A 18 -4.98 34.91 -13.00
C ARG A 18 -5.65 36.21 -13.47
N ARG A 19 -6.78 36.56 -12.89
CA ARG A 19 -7.49 37.82 -13.18
C ARG A 19 -6.90 39.06 -12.47
N GLY A 20 -5.79 38.92 -11.74
CA GLY A 20 -5.14 40.01 -11.03
C GLY A 20 -5.81 40.39 -9.69
N GLN A 21 -6.76 39.62 -9.20
CA GLN A 21 -7.42 39.87 -7.92
C GLN A 21 -6.49 39.44 -6.78
N VAL A 22 -6.35 40.30 -5.76
CA VAL A 22 -5.61 40.01 -4.55
C VAL A 22 -6.40 39.03 -3.71
N GLN A 23 -5.81 37.88 -3.42
CA GLN A 23 -6.38 36.86 -2.54
C GLN A 23 -5.85 36.96 -1.12
N GLU A 24 -4.56 37.22 -0.98
CA GLU A 24 -3.87 37.23 0.31
C GLU A 24 -2.69 38.19 0.27
N VAL A 25 -2.45 38.85 1.39
CA VAL A 25 -1.27 39.72 1.58
C VAL A 25 -0.44 39.15 2.71
N ILE A 26 0.84 38.94 2.46
CA ILE A 26 1.77 38.29 3.38
C ILE A 26 2.87 39.29 3.74
N VAL A 27 3.15 39.45 5.03
CA VAL A 27 4.22 40.33 5.53
C VAL A 27 5.35 39.44 6.03
N GLY A 28 6.54 39.56 5.43
CA GLY A 28 7.72 38.77 5.76
C GLY A 28 8.24 37.93 4.59
N THR A 29 9.16 37.02 4.90
CA THR A 29 9.86 36.20 3.91
C THR A 29 9.20 34.84 3.66
N GLU A 30 8.46 34.31 4.63
CA GLU A 30 7.83 33.00 4.53
C GLU A 30 6.51 33.07 3.76
N LEU A 31 6.35 32.21 2.77
CA LEU A 31 5.09 32.03 2.04
C LEU A 31 4.26 30.94 2.73
N THR A 32 3.31 31.36 3.54
CA THR A 32 2.34 30.47 4.19
C THR A 32 0.95 30.78 3.67
N LEU A 33 0.37 29.88 2.88
CA LEU A 33 -1.00 30.02 2.42
C LEU A 33 -2.00 29.67 3.51
N SER A 34 -3.07 30.44 3.62
CA SER A 34 -4.18 30.09 4.50
C SER A 34 -4.86 28.79 4.06
N SER A 35 -5.44 28.06 5.02
CA SER A 35 -6.18 26.81 4.73
C SER A 35 -7.35 27.06 3.77
N THR A 36 -7.94 28.25 3.82
CA THR A 36 -9.03 28.67 2.92
C THR A 36 -8.52 28.82 1.48
N THR A 37 -7.39 29.49 1.27
CA THR A 37 -6.77 29.66 -0.04
C THR A 37 -6.33 28.33 -0.62
N MET A 38 -5.74 27.44 0.19
CA MET A 38 -5.37 26.09 -0.22
C MET A 38 -6.57 25.25 -0.69
N THR A 39 -7.73 25.46 -0.07
CA THR A 39 -8.96 24.73 -0.43
C THR A 39 -9.66 25.28 -1.65
N LEU A 40 -9.71 26.60 -1.80
CA LEU A 40 -10.38 27.27 -2.91
C LEU A 40 -9.65 27.06 -4.25
N PHE A 41 -8.32 27.04 -4.23
CA PHE A 41 -7.47 26.94 -5.42
C PHE A 41 -6.77 25.59 -5.53
N ARG A 42 -7.52 24.49 -5.33
CA ARG A 42 -7.00 23.15 -5.60
C ARG A 42 -6.74 22.95 -7.08
N THR A 43 -5.65 22.29 -7.41
CA THR A 43 -5.27 22.02 -8.80
C THR A 43 -6.31 21.14 -9.53
N GLY A 44 -6.94 20.20 -8.84
CA GLY A 44 -7.89 19.27 -9.46
C GLY A 44 -7.28 18.58 -10.67
N THR A 45 -7.91 18.76 -11.85
CA THR A 45 -7.39 18.28 -13.14
C THR A 45 -6.31 19.18 -13.74
N ARG A 46 -6.15 20.41 -13.25
CA ARG A 46 -5.16 21.38 -13.75
C ARG A 46 -3.77 21.05 -13.25
N SER A 47 -2.76 21.46 -14.02
CA SER A 47 -1.35 21.31 -13.64
C SER A 47 -0.90 22.36 -12.65
N LEU A 48 -1.43 23.58 -12.76
CA LEU A 48 -1.13 24.73 -11.93
C LEU A 48 -2.32 25.15 -11.07
N ARG A 49 -2.04 25.85 -9.96
CA ARG A 49 -3.04 26.24 -8.97
C ARG A 49 -3.91 27.45 -9.42
N GLY A 50 -3.48 28.19 -10.42
CA GLY A 50 -4.14 29.42 -10.86
C GLY A 50 -3.83 30.62 -9.99
N LEU A 51 -2.72 30.57 -9.26
CA LEU A 51 -2.23 31.62 -8.37
C LEU A 51 -0.80 32.01 -8.74
N ARG A 52 -0.48 33.28 -8.65
CA ARG A 52 0.86 33.85 -8.77
C ARG A 52 1.22 34.61 -7.50
N PHE A 53 2.46 34.46 -7.09
CA PHE A 53 2.98 35.13 -5.91
C PHE A 53 4.00 36.19 -6.32
N VAL A 54 3.78 37.44 -5.91
CA VAL A 54 4.69 38.54 -6.15
C VAL A 54 5.11 39.12 -4.81
N ARG A 55 6.42 39.18 -4.56
CA ARG A 55 7.00 39.67 -3.30
C ARG A 55 7.96 40.81 -3.57
N THR A 56 8.01 41.80 -2.69
CA THR A 56 9.05 42.83 -2.66
C THR A 56 10.26 42.36 -1.86
N GLN A 57 11.44 42.86 -2.20
CA GLN A 57 12.69 42.59 -1.50
C GLN A 57 13.53 43.88 -1.44
N LEU A 58 14.13 44.17 -0.26
CA LEU A 58 14.87 45.41 -0.01
C LEU A 58 16.27 45.46 -0.64
N HIS A 59 16.72 44.36 -1.21
CA HIS A 59 18.03 44.28 -1.88
C HIS A 59 17.86 43.61 -3.23
N ASP A 60 18.66 44.01 -4.19
CA ASP A 60 18.64 43.39 -5.53
C ASP A 60 19.35 42.02 -5.50
N GLN A 61 18.60 40.99 -5.17
CA GLN A 61 19.07 39.61 -5.08
C GLN A 61 18.18 38.69 -5.92
N PRO A 62 18.73 37.63 -6.54
CA PRO A 62 17.96 36.65 -7.27
C PRO A 62 17.00 35.86 -6.34
N LEU A 63 16.11 35.06 -6.95
CA LEU A 63 15.21 34.16 -6.27
C LEU A 63 15.96 33.20 -5.32
N SER A 64 15.56 33.15 -4.07
CA SER A 64 16.13 32.19 -3.11
C SER A 64 15.67 30.78 -3.41
N GLN A 65 16.44 29.78 -2.97
CA GLN A 65 16.07 28.37 -3.10
C GLN A 65 14.73 28.05 -2.39
N GLU A 66 14.43 28.75 -1.30
CA GLU A 66 13.14 28.63 -0.60
C GLU A 66 11.97 29.09 -1.46
N ALA A 67 12.11 30.23 -2.13
CA ALA A 67 11.09 30.77 -3.03
C ALA A 67 10.83 29.81 -4.21
N LEU A 68 11.88 29.20 -4.77
CA LEU A 68 11.76 28.20 -5.83
C LEU A 68 11.13 26.89 -5.33
N THR A 69 11.41 26.51 -4.09
CA THR A 69 10.77 25.39 -3.40
C THR A 69 9.28 25.63 -3.21
N ASP A 70 8.90 26.82 -2.78
CA ASP A 70 7.51 27.21 -2.60
C ASP A 70 6.74 27.27 -3.94
N LEU A 71 7.37 27.77 -5.01
CA LEU A 71 6.82 27.73 -6.37
C LEU A 71 6.43 26.30 -6.77
N ALA A 72 7.34 25.33 -6.57
CA ALA A 72 7.13 23.94 -6.93
C ALA A 72 6.11 23.26 -6.00
N PHE A 73 6.24 23.45 -4.71
CA PHE A 73 5.40 22.85 -3.69
C PHE A 73 3.93 23.31 -3.79
N LEU A 74 3.73 24.61 -3.95
CA LEU A 74 2.40 25.21 -4.07
C LEU A 74 1.83 25.15 -5.48
N ARG A 75 2.61 24.70 -6.46
CA ARG A 75 2.23 24.68 -7.89
C ARG A 75 1.70 26.02 -8.38
N LEU A 76 2.42 27.09 -8.01
CA LEU A 76 2.05 28.42 -8.44
C LEU A 76 2.26 28.56 -9.96
N ASP A 77 1.43 29.39 -10.58
CA ASP A 77 1.58 29.73 -11.99
C ASP A 77 2.93 30.42 -12.23
N LEU A 78 3.32 31.29 -11.29
CA LEU A 78 4.55 32.05 -11.36
C LEU A 78 4.91 32.60 -9.97
N ILE A 79 6.21 32.72 -9.70
CA ILE A 79 6.73 33.49 -8.58
C ILE A 79 7.56 34.67 -9.09
N GLY A 80 7.33 35.85 -8.51
CA GLY A 80 8.03 37.08 -8.85
C GLY A 80 8.60 37.79 -7.62
N ILE A 81 9.84 38.24 -7.71
CA ILE A 81 10.47 39.11 -6.71
C ILE A 81 10.81 40.46 -7.32
N LEU A 82 10.29 41.52 -6.72
CA LEU A 82 10.56 42.91 -7.07
C LEU A 82 11.64 43.45 -6.14
N ALA A 83 12.78 43.79 -6.68
CA ALA A 83 13.80 44.53 -5.95
C ALA A 83 13.31 45.98 -5.72
N VAL A 84 13.43 46.45 -4.48
CA VAL A 84 13.07 47.81 -4.07
C VAL A 84 14.37 48.50 -3.67
N GLU A 85 14.69 49.58 -4.37
CA GLU A 85 15.87 50.42 -4.11
C GLU A 85 15.63 51.28 -2.85
N GLU A 86 16.71 51.81 -2.29
CA GLU A 86 16.63 52.63 -1.04
C GLU A 86 15.82 53.91 -1.22
N ASP A 87 15.68 54.40 -2.44
CA ASP A 87 14.88 55.57 -2.80
C ASP A 87 13.40 55.25 -3.10
N GLY A 88 13.00 53.97 -2.96
CA GLY A 88 11.65 53.51 -3.23
C GLY A 88 11.32 53.17 -4.67
N ARG A 89 12.27 53.29 -5.55
CA ARG A 89 12.12 52.85 -6.94
C ARG A 89 12.10 51.35 -7.06
N ILE A 90 11.36 50.88 -8.05
CA ILE A 90 11.34 49.46 -8.41
C ILE A 90 12.50 49.18 -9.34
N GLY A 91 13.40 48.33 -8.92
CA GLY A 91 14.56 47.87 -9.69
C GLY A 91 14.22 46.67 -10.57
N ASN A 92 14.99 45.63 -10.44
CA ASN A 92 14.81 44.39 -11.21
C ASN A 92 13.67 43.52 -10.72
N LEU A 93 13.01 42.87 -11.69
CA LEU A 93 12.02 41.82 -11.47
C LEU A 93 12.66 40.47 -11.79
N TYR A 94 12.66 39.55 -10.82
CA TYR A 94 13.07 38.17 -10.95
C TYR A 94 11.85 37.28 -11.02
N LEU A 95 11.71 36.47 -12.07
CA LEU A 95 10.58 35.61 -12.32
C LEU A 95 11.02 34.15 -12.43
N ALA A 96 10.22 33.24 -11.93
CA ALA A 96 10.38 31.82 -12.18
C ALA A 96 9.04 31.12 -12.36
N HIS A 97 9.03 30.06 -13.16
CA HIS A 97 7.88 29.19 -13.41
C HIS A 97 8.30 27.72 -13.39
N LEU A 98 7.33 26.82 -13.26
CA LEU A 98 7.55 25.38 -13.31
C LEU A 98 7.89 24.92 -14.73
N LEU A 99 8.64 23.83 -14.84
CA LEU A 99 8.90 23.13 -16.09
C LEU A 99 8.13 21.80 -16.13
N PRO A 100 7.79 21.29 -17.32
CA PRO A 100 7.26 19.96 -17.49
C PRO A 100 8.21 18.87 -16.95
N PRO A 101 7.69 17.81 -16.31
CA PRO A 101 8.50 16.69 -15.83
C PRO A 101 9.34 16.08 -16.98
N GLY A 102 10.63 15.84 -16.73
CA GLY A 102 11.48 15.08 -17.64
C GLY A 102 12.18 15.87 -18.75
N SER A 103 11.87 17.15 -18.97
CA SER A 103 12.43 17.92 -20.10
C SER A 103 13.92 18.29 -19.95
N THR A 104 14.42 18.52 -18.74
CA THR A 104 15.82 18.93 -18.50
C THR A 104 16.39 18.45 -17.16
N GLY A 105 15.65 17.66 -16.40
CA GLY A 105 16.02 17.34 -15.02
C GLY A 105 15.86 18.51 -14.03
N GLN A 106 15.39 19.67 -14.49
CA GLN A 106 15.10 20.85 -13.68
C GLN A 106 13.60 20.98 -13.42
N LEU A 107 13.24 21.41 -12.21
CA LEU A 107 11.84 21.61 -11.80
C LEU A 107 11.25 22.94 -12.24
N PHE A 108 12.10 23.94 -12.34
CA PHE A 108 11.70 25.31 -12.58
C PHE A 108 12.71 25.99 -13.51
N LYS A 109 12.24 27.01 -14.20
CA LYS A 109 13.06 27.91 -15.01
C LYS A 109 13.02 29.30 -14.38
N VAL A 110 14.22 29.80 -14.09
CA VAL A 110 14.40 31.20 -13.66
C VAL A 110 14.65 32.03 -14.92
N LEU A 111 13.81 33.04 -15.10
CA LEU A 111 13.97 33.98 -16.21
C LEU A 111 15.10 34.98 -15.89
N LYS A 112 15.69 35.58 -16.93
CA LYS A 112 16.67 36.65 -16.74
C LYS A 112 16.01 37.81 -15.99
N ALA A 113 16.77 38.48 -15.14
CA ALA A 113 16.31 39.69 -14.47
C ALA A 113 15.85 40.73 -15.51
N ILE A 114 14.65 41.26 -15.31
CA ILE A 114 14.05 42.25 -16.23
C ILE A 114 13.80 43.53 -15.42
N PRO A 115 14.28 44.69 -15.86
CA PRO A 115 13.84 45.93 -15.26
C PRO A 115 12.33 46.05 -15.31
N PHE A 116 11.67 46.38 -14.20
CA PHE A 116 10.21 46.33 -14.10
C PHE A 116 9.48 47.09 -15.20
N HIS A 117 10.01 48.24 -15.64
CA HIS A 117 9.44 49.06 -16.70
C HIS A 117 9.56 48.44 -18.11
N ASN A 118 10.40 47.40 -18.28
CA ASN A 118 10.58 46.67 -19.53
C ASN A 118 9.74 45.37 -19.59
N LEU A 119 8.83 45.17 -18.66
CA LEU A 119 7.98 43.98 -18.61
C LEU A 119 6.97 44.00 -19.76
N THR A 120 7.17 43.19 -20.79
CA THR A 120 6.33 43.07 -21.99
C THR A 120 5.61 41.72 -22.08
N ILE A 121 5.72 40.88 -21.04
CA ILE A 121 5.18 39.53 -21.07
C ILE A 121 3.65 39.58 -20.98
N SER A 122 2.94 39.02 -21.97
CA SER A 122 1.52 38.72 -21.87
C SER A 122 1.34 37.53 -20.97
N PHE A 123 0.87 37.78 -19.74
CA PHE A 123 0.78 36.76 -18.72
C PHE A 123 -0.22 35.64 -19.08
N ASP A 124 -1.36 36.00 -19.66
CA ASP A 124 -2.41 35.03 -19.97
C ASP A 124 -1.95 34.04 -21.04
N THR A 125 -1.35 34.53 -22.14
CA THR A 125 -0.79 33.69 -23.20
C THR A 125 0.32 32.78 -22.66
N PHE A 126 1.22 33.34 -21.85
CA PHE A 126 2.33 32.59 -21.24
C PHE A 126 1.83 31.43 -20.35
N ILE A 127 0.79 31.66 -19.55
CA ILE A 127 0.23 30.61 -18.67
C ILE A 127 -0.55 29.57 -19.46
N GLU A 128 -1.26 29.94 -20.50
CA GLU A 128 -1.95 28.99 -21.37
C GLU A 128 -0.97 28.05 -22.06
N GLU A 129 0.13 28.57 -22.59
CA GLU A 129 1.20 27.75 -23.18
C GLU A 129 1.84 26.83 -22.14
N LEU A 130 2.19 27.36 -20.97
CA LEU A 130 2.80 26.57 -19.89
C LEU A 130 1.85 25.45 -19.38
N GLU A 131 0.55 25.73 -19.26
CA GLU A 131 -0.42 24.74 -18.85
C GLU A 131 -0.62 23.64 -19.91
N ALA A 132 -0.60 24.02 -21.20
CA ALA A 132 -0.64 23.08 -22.31
C ALA A 132 0.59 22.16 -22.33
N ASP A 133 1.78 22.71 -22.15
CA ASP A 133 3.02 21.92 -22.07
C ASP A 133 3.02 20.94 -20.90
N LEU A 134 2.58 21.39 -19.71
CA LEU A 134 2.46 20.56 -18.52
C LEU A 134 1.40 19.45 -18.68
N GLN A 135 0.30 19.74 -19.36
CA GLN A 135 -0.75 18.75 -19.66
C GLN A 135 -0.27 17.74 -20.70
N CYS A 136 0.41 18.19 -21.76
CA CYS A 136 0.97 17.34 -22.79
C CYS A 136 2.01 16.36 -22.19
N ALA A 137 2.91 16.84 -21.34
CA ALA A 137 3.88 15.99 -20.65
C ALA A 137 3.20 14.94 -19.75
N ARG A 138 2.13 15.30 -19.04
CA ARG A 138 1.33 14.35 -18.26
C ARG A 138 0.64 13.31 -19.14
N ALA A 139 0.04 13.75 -20.25
CA ALA A 139 -0.62 12.83 -21.17
C ALA A 139 0.37 11.83 -21.78
N LEU A 140 1.57 12.26 -22.16
CA LEU A 140 2.63 11.39 -22.65
C LEU A 140 3.06 10.35 -21.61
N HIS A 141 3.18 10.73 -20.33
CA HIS A 141 3.44 9.79 -19.23
C HIS A 141 2.29 8.80 -19.04
N ALA A 142 1.04 9.25 -19.12
CA ALA A 142 -0.13 8.39 -18.98
C ALA A 142 -0.31 7.42 -20.17
N VAL A 143 -0.05 7.87 -21.40
CA VAL A 143 -0.15 7.04 -22.62
C VAL A 143 1.01 6.04 -22.73
N GLY A 144 2.20 6.37 -22.22
CA GLY A 144 3.38 5.51 -22.33
C GLY A 144 3.29 4.21 -21.53
N ASN A 145 2.52 4.15 -20.44
CA ASN A 145 2.47 2.96 -19.57
C ASN A 145 1.06 2.53 -19.13
N GLY A 146 0.02 3.37 -19.27
CA GLY A 146 -1.36 3.05 -18.81
C GLY A 146 -1.48 2.68 -17.31
N LYS A 147 -0.38 2.78 -16.54
CA LYS A 147 -0.30 2.41 -15.13
C LYS A 147 0.03 3.64 -14.29
N GLU A 148 -0.63 3.76 -13.14
CA GLU A 148 -0.30 4.76 -12.13
C GLU A 148 1.16 4.59 -11.68
N SER A 149 1.86 5.70 -11.43
CA SER A 149 3.25 5.74 -10.99
C SER A 149 3.36 6.23 -9.55
N ALA A 150 4.34 5.70 -8.79
CA ALA A 150 4.49 6.03 -7.38
C ALA A 150 5.93 6.26 -6.95
N ILE A 151 6.09 7.13 -5.94
CA ILE A 151 7.27 7.17 -5.07
C ILE A 151 6.96 6.44 -3.78
N LEU A 152 7.88 5.56 -3.37
CA LEU A 152 7.80 4.83 -2.12
C LEU A 152 8.57 5.56 -1.03
N VAL A 153 8.00 5.62 0.17
CA VAL A 153 8.60 6.31 1.32
C VAL A 153 8.59 5.37 2.53
N SER A 154 9.77 5.16 3.12
CA SER A 154 9.90 4.51 4.42
C SER A 154 10.43 5.50 5.44
N ALA A 155 9.72 5.61 6.59
CA ALA A 155 10.06 6.49 7.67
C ALA A 155 9.96 5.75 9.01
N SER A 156 11.08 5.24 9.52
CA SER A 156 11.11 4.45 10.75
C SER A 156 12.41 4.64 11.53
N ALA A 157 12.46 4.13 12.76
CA ALA A 157 13.68 4.12 13.58
C ALA A 157 14.70 3.05 13.15
N LYS A 158 14.32 2.15 12.24
CA LYS A 158 15.16 1.05 11.74
C LYS A 158 16.40 1.56 11.01
N SER A 159 17.39 0.70 10.88
CA SER A 159 18.59 0.99 10.10
C SER A 159 18.26 1.28 8.64
N ARG A 160 19.15 1.98 7.95
CA ARG A 160 18.94 2.28 6.53
C ARG A 160 18.86 1.02 5.67
N ALA A 161 19.64 0.00 5.99
CA ALA A 161 19.62 -1.27 5.28
C ALA A 161 18.26 -1.97 5.41
N GLU A 162 17.72 -2.06 6.62
CA GLU A 162 16.39 -2.63 6.87
C GLU A 162 15.27 -1.83 6.18
N GLN A 163 15.38 -0.49 6.14
CA GLN A 163 14.42 0.35 5.42
C GLN A 163 14.49 0.12 3.90
N GLU A 164 15.68 -0.05 3.34
CA GLU A 164 15.87 -0.35 1.92
C GLU A 164 15.27 -1.72 1.57
N GLU A 165 15.41 -2.74 2.42
CA GLU A 165 14.75 -4.04 2.26
C GLU A 165 13.22 -3.93 2.33
N GLN A 166 12.68 -3.17 3.28
CA GLN A 166 11.24 -2.90 3.37
C GLN A 166 10.72 -2.19 2.11
N LEU A 167 11.50 -1.26 1.55
CA LEU A 167 11.15 -0.59 0.30
C LEU A 167 11.22 -1.51 -0.93
N VAL A 168 12.05 -2.56 -0.89
CA VAL A 168 12.05 -3.61 -1.93
C VAL A 168 10.74 -4.39 -1.88
N GLU A 169 10.34 -4.87 -0.69
CA GLU A 169 9.07 -5.58 -0.49
C GLU A 169 7.86 -4.70 -0.88
N LEU A 170 7.87 -3.42 -0.46
CA LEU A 170 6.82 -2.46 -0.84
C LEU A 170 6.75 -2.23 -2.36
N ALA A 171 7.89 -2.28 -3.06
CA ALA A 171 7.93 -2.17 -4.51
C ALA A 171 7.32 -3.39 -5.22
N GLU A 172 7.51 -4.59 -4.68
CA GLU A 172 6.85 -5.80 -5.17
C GLU A 172 5.33 -5.74 -4.94
N LEU A 173 4.89 -5.22 -3.77
CA LEU A 173 3.48 -4.96 -3.48
C LEU A 173 2.88 -3.96 -4.48
N ALA A 174 3.55 -2.82 -4.70
CA ALA A 174 3.10 -1.81 -5.64
C ALA A 174 3.00 -2.38 -7.08
N THR A 175 3.99 -3.18 -7.49
CA THR A 175 3.98 -3.87 -8.79
C THR A 175 2.82 -4.86 -8.89
N SER A 176 2.52 -5.61 -7.81
CA SER A 176 1.38 -6.53 -7.73
C SER A 176 0.04 -5.79 -7.81
N ALA A 177 -0.02 -4.56 -7.31
CA ALA A 177 -1.16 -3.65 -7.46
C ALA A 177 -1.23 -2.99 -8.85
N GLY A 178 -0.28 -3.24 -9.75
CA GLY A 178 -0.22 -2.64 -11.08
C GLY A 178 0.30 -1.21 -11.09
N VAL A 179 1.01 -0.78 -10.05
CA VAL A 179 1.63 0.54 -9.92
C VAL A 179 3.10 0.48 -10.32
N THR A 180 3.57 1.43 -11.11
CA THR A 180 4.98 1.55 -11.50
C THR A 180 5.76 2.35 -10.47
N VAL A 181 6.82 1.77 -9.90
CA VAL A 181 7.68 2.46 -8.92
C VAL A 181 8.76 3.25 -9.64
N ILE A 182 8.76 4.58 -9.50
CA ILE A 182 9.72 5.49 -10.13
C ILE A 182 10.73 6.09 -9.16
N GLY A 183 10.56 5.86 -7.85
CA GLY A 183 11.50 6.33 -6.84
C GLY A 183 11.28 5.68 -5.48
N ARG A 184 12.34 5.65 -4.67
CA ARG A 184 12.33 5.16 -3.30
C ARG A 184 13.03 6.15 -2.40
N MET A 185 12.50 6.38 -1.21
CA MET A 185 13.07 7.30 -0.21
C MET A 185 13.02 6.65 1.17
N ALA A 186 14.17 6.55 1.80
CA ALA A 186 14.30 6.07 3.17
C ALA A 186 14.69 7.24 4.09
N GLN A 187 14.02 7.39 5.21
CA GLN A 187 14.32 8.40 6.21
C GLN A 187 14.29 7.78 7.61
N ARG A 188 15.41 7.85 8.31
CA ARG A 188 15.43 7.46 9.71
C ARG A 188 14.71 8.53 10.55
N THR A 189 13.75 8.11 11.35
CA THR A 189 13.00 8.96 12.29
C THR A 189 12.92 8.26 13.63
N THR A 190 13.15 9.01 14.71
CA THR A 190 13.08 8.47 16.08
C THR A 190 11.67 8.57 16.65
N ASP A 191 10.85 9.49 16.16
CA ASP A 191 9.51 9.78 16.68
C ASP A 191 8.43 9.43 15.66
N GLY A 192 7.79 8.27 15.84
CA GLY A 192 6.63 7.86 15.03
C GLY A 192 5.38 8.74 15.24
N HIS A 193 5.42 9.66 16.18
CA HIS A 193 4.31 10.59 16.51
C HIS A 193 4.36 11.94 15.79
N GLN A 194 5.29 12.13 14.84
CA GLN A 194 5.34 13.38 14.08
C GLN A 194 4.07 13.58 13.25
N ARG A 195 3.64 14.85 13.14
CA ARG A 195 2.42 15.25 12.42
C ARG A 195 2.32 14.68 11.00
N TYR A 196 3.45 14.51 10.31
CA TYR A 196 3.51 14.03 8.93
C TYR A 196 4.26 12.70 8.79
N LEU A 197 4.51 11.97 9.87
CA LEU A 197 5.42 10.83 9.94
C LEU A 197 6.90 11.21 9.71
N LEU A 198 7.15 12.25 8.98
CA LEU A 198 8.43 12.90 8.66
C LEU A 198 8.46 14.31 9.23
N GLY A 199 9.65 14.91 9.36
CA GLY A 199 9.76 16.35 9.60
C GLY A 199 9.14 17.14 8.43
N SER A 200 8.58 18.33 8.72
CA SER A 200 7.89 19.16 7.72
C SER A 200 8.73 19.49 6.49
N GLY A 201 10.02 19.81 6.65
CA GLY A 201 10.93 20.04 5.54
C GLY A 201 11.13 18.80 4.67
N LYS A 202 11.33 17.64 5.30
CA LYS A 202 11.51 16.39 4.56
C LYS A 202 10.24 15.95 3.84
N MET A 203 9.07 16.22 4.42
CA MET A 203 7.81 15.98 3.75
C MET A 203 7.65 16.84 2.49
N LYS A 204 8.05 18.13 2.56
CA LYS A 204 8.10 19.00 1.37
C LYS A 204 9.03 18.43 0.29
N ASP A 205 10.23 17.93 0.67
CA ASP A 205 11.18 17.31 -0.27
C ASP A 205 10.56 16.09 -0.98
N VAL A 206 9.87 15.21 -0.23
CA VAL A 206 9.17 14.06 -0.81
C VAL A 206 8.15 14.49 -1.85
N LEU A 207 7.32 15.49 -1.51
CA LEU A 207 6.27 15.99 -2.41
C LEU A 207 6.87 16.66 -3.66
N ILE A 208 7.94 17.44 -3.50
CA ILE A 208 8.64 18.07 -4.62
C ILE A 208 9.25 17.01 -5.55
N GLN A 209 9.90 15.99 -4.99
CA GLN A 209 10.44 14.89 -5.81
C GLN A 209 9.35 14.11 -6.53
N THR A 210 8.18 13.94 -5.90
CA THR A 210 7.02 13.30 -6.50
C THR A 210 6.55 14.09 -7.73
N LEU A 211 6.47 15.40 -7.59
CA LEU A 211 6.11 16.30 -8.68
C LEU A 211 7.16 16.30 -9.79
N HIS A 212 8.44 16.36 -9.42
CA HIS A 212 9.56 16.40 -10.37
C HIS A 212 9.62 15.14 -11.25
N ARG A 213 9.41 13.98 -10.65
CA ARG A 213 9.42 12.70 -11.37
C ARG A 213 8.10 12.39 -12.08
N GLY A 214 7.09 13.27 -11.94
CA GLY A 214 5.77 13.06 -12.52
C GLY A 214 5.03 11.86 -11.92
N ALA A 215 5.28 11.53 -10.63
CA ALA A 215 4.56 10.46 -9.96
C ALA A 215 3.10 10.87 -9.65
N ASP A 216 2.19 9.92 -9.82
CA ASP A 216 0.76 10.12 -9.56
C ASP A 216 0.42 10.02 -8.07
N MET A 217 1.25 9.27 -7.30
CA MET A 217 1.00 9.02 -5.89
C MET A 217 2.29 8.84 -5.08
N VAL A 218 2.12 8.97 -3.76
CA VAL A 218 3.11 8.58 -2.74
C VAL A 218 2.58 7.41 -1.95
N ILE A 219 3.40 6.38 -1.75
CA ILE A 219 3.06 5.20 -0.96
C ILE A 219 3.99 5.13 0.25
N PHE A 220 3.43 5.18 1.45
CA PHE A 220 4.17 5.03 2.69
C PHE A 220 4.23 3.56 3.12
N ASP A 221 5.41 3.10 3.54
CA ASP A 221 5.61 1.75 4.07
C ASP A 221 4.93 1.56 5.44
N GLN A 222 4.87 2.62 6.24
CA GLN A 222 4.19 2.61 7.53
C GLN A 222 2.69 2.91 7.37
N THR A 223 1.86 2.30 8.23
CA THR A 223 0.45 2.66 8.33
C THR A 223 0.30 4.08 8.87
N LEU A 224 -0.40 4.93 8.14
CA LEU A 224 -0.66 6.30 8.54
C LEU A 224 -1.86 6.38 9.48
N SER A 225 -1.72 7.09 10.59
CA SER A 225 -2.88 7.44 11.41
C SER A 225 -3.84 8.37 10.63
N PRO A 226 -5.13 8.39 10.97
CA PRO A 226 -6.09 9.30 10.33
C PRO A 226 -5.69 10.78 10.43
N ALA A 227 -5.00 11.17 11.52
CA ALA A 227 -4.51 12.54 11.73
C ALA A 227 -3.31 12.84 10.80
N GLN A 228 -2.35 11.93 10.68
CA GLN A 228 -1.20 12.07 9.80
C GLN A 228 -1.62 12.15 8.33
N LEU A 229 -2.49 11.22 7.90
CA LEU A 229 -3.02 11.25 6.53
C LEU A 229 -3.72 12.58 6.21
N ARG A 230 -4.54 13.09 7.15
CA ARG A 230 -5.19 14.39 6.99
C ARG A 230 -4.17 15.52 6.87
N ALA A 231 -3.19 15.56 7.77
CA ALA A 231 -2.17 16.59 7.77
C ALA A 231 -1.37 16.60 6.45
N ILE A 232 -1.05 15.42 5.89
CA ILE A 232 -0.37 15.32 4.60
C ILE A 232 -1.29 15.79 3.46
N LEU A 233 -2.57 15.39 3.46
CA LEU A 233 -3.55 15.82 2.45
C LEU A 233 -3.91 17.31 2.51
N GLU A 234 -3.64 17.98 3.63
CA GLU A 234 -3.72 19.45 3.74
C GLU A 234 -2.56 20.12 2.99
N MET A 235 -1.43 19.44 2.83
CA MET A 235 -0.24 19.98 2.17
C MET A 235 -0.23 19.73 0.66
N THR A 236 -0.94 18.71 0.16
CA THR A 236 -0.81 18.28 -1.24
C THR A 236 -2.12 17.76 -1.81
N ASP A 237 -2.28 17.89 -3.14
CA ASP A 237 -3.35 17.26 -3.92
C ASP A 237 -2.91 15.90 -4.51
N ILE A 238 -1.66 15.47 -4.28
CA ILE A 238 -1.15 14.16 -4.73
C ILE A 238 -1.88 13.06 -3.95
N LYS A 239 -2.19 11.97 -4.64
CA LYS A 239 -2.76 10.77 -4.01
C LYS A 239 -1.75 10.19 -3.01
N VAL A 240 -2.16 10.03 -1.77
CA VAL A 240 -1.34 9.46 -0.69
C VAL A 240 -2.03 8.21 -0.19
N ILE A 241 -1.30 7.10 -0.20
CA ILE A 241 -1.75 5.83 0.35
C ILE A 241 -0.66 5.26 1.26
N ASP A 242 -1.05 4.38 2.16
CA ASP A 242 -0.12 3.66 3.02
C ASP A 242 -0.07 2.16 2.66
N ARG A 243 0.83 1.42 3.30
CA ARG A 243 1.00 -0.02 3.13
C ARG A 243 -0.31 -0.78 3.31
N THR A 244 -1.09 -0.43 4.34
CA THR A 244 -2.38 -1.06 4.63
C THR A 244 -3.36 -0.90 3.47
N GLN A 245 -3.52 0.32 2.97
CA GLN A 245 -4.41 0.56 1.83
C GLN A 245 -3.93 -0.14 0.56
N LEU A 246 -2.61 -0.15 0.30
CA LEU A 246 -2.04 -0.86 -0.85
C LEU A 246 -2.36 -2.36 -0.80
N ILE A 247 -2.19 -3.00 0.36
CA ILE A 247 -2.52 -4.41 0.56
C ILE A 247 -4.01 -4.65 0.35
N LEU A 248 -4.88 -3.81 0.93
CA LEU A 248 -6.33 -3.89 0.73
C LEU A 248 -6.74 -3.77 -0.74
N ASP A 249 -6.07 -2.91 -1.51
CA ASP A 249 -6.33 -2.73 -2.94
C ASP A 249 -5.86 -3.95 -3.76
N ILE A 250 -4.75 -4.60 -3.37
CA ILE A 250 -4.31 -5.87 -3.97
C ILE A 250 -5.35 -6.96 -3.72
N PHE A 251 -5.81 -7.10 -2.47
CA PHE A 251 -6.83 -8.08 -2.12
C PHE A 251 -8.17 -7.84 -2.83
N ALA A 252 -8.59 -6.58 -2.97
CA ALA A 252 -9.81 -6.24 -3.70
C ALA A 252 -9.77 -6.69 -5.17
N ARG A 253 -8.59 -6.66 -5.80
CA ARG A 253 -8.39 -7.14 -7.17
C ARG A 253 -8.30 -8.66 -7.28
N ARG A 254 -7.90 -9.36 -6.19
CA ARG A 254 -7.66 -10.80 -6.15
C ARG A 254 -8.84 -11.61 -5.61
N ALA A 255 -9.76 -11.00 -4.90
CA ALA A 255 -10.95 -11.67 -4.38
C ALA A 255 -11.88 -12.09 -5.51
N HIS A 256 -11.96 -13.39 -5.79
CA HIS A 256 -12.84 -13.96 -6.80
C HIS A 256 -14.09 -14.56 -6.16
N SER A 257 -13.97 -15.21 -5.00
CA SER A 257 -15.09 -15.78 -4.28
C SER A 257 -16.00 -14.68 -3.71
N ARG A 258 -17.27 -15.02 -3.49
CA ARG A 258 -18.22 -14.12 -2.83
C ARG A 258 -17.78 -13.82 -1.39
N GLU A 259 -17.30 -14.84 -0.69
CA GLU A 259 -16.80 -14.72 0.67
C GLU A 259 -15.58 -13.79 0.74
N GLY A 260 -14.57 -14.02 -0.10
CA GLY A 260 -13.38 -13.18 -0.19
C GLY A 260 -13.71 -11.72 -0.51
N LYS A 261 -14.67 -11.45 -1.41
CA LYS A 261 -15.13 -10.08 -1.71
C LYS A 261 -15.76 -9.40 -0.51
N VAL A 262 -16.61 -10.13 0.25
CA VAL A 262 -17.25 -9.61 1.47
C VAL A 262 -16.21 -9.31 2.55
N GLN A 263 -15.22 -10.19 2.74
CA GLN A 263 -14.12 -10.01 3.69
C GLN A 263 -13.29 -8.78 3.36
N VAL A 264 -12.89 -8.62 2.10
CA VAL A 264 -12.08 -7.47 1.65
C VAL A 264 -12.88 -6.17 1.75
N GLU A 265 -14.14 -6.14 1.34
CA GLU A 265 -15.00 -4.96 1.48
C GLU A 265 -15.14 -4.55 2.95
N LEU A 266 -15.33 -5.52 3.85
CA LEU A 266 -15.42 -5.28 5.28
C LEU A 266 -14.11 -4.65 5.82
N ALA A 267 -12.95 -5.20 5.45
CA ALA A 267 -11.65 -4.68 5.86
C ALA A 267 -11.44 -3.24 5.33
N GLN A 268 -11.75 -3.00 4.06
CA GLN A 268 -11.66 -1.64 3.47
C GLN A 268 -12.56 -0.63 4.19
N LEU A 269 -13.79 -1.01 4.53
CA LEU A 269 -14.71 -0.12 5.24
C LEU A 269 -14.27 0.16 6.67
N ARG A 270 -13.75 -0.85 7.38
CA ARG A 270 -13.18 -0.68 8.73
C ARG A 270 -11.96 0.24 8.71
N TYR A 271 -11.07 0.08 7.72
CA TYR A 271 -9.92 0.96 7.51
C TYR A 271 -10.34 2.40 7.17
N LEU A 272 -11.36 2.58 6.33
CA LEU A 272 -11.85 3.89 5.88
C LEU A 272 -12.63 4.64 6.95
N LEU A 273 -13.41 3.95 7.79
CA LEU A 273 -14.33 4.57 8.75
C LEU A 273 -13.68 5.61 9.66
N PRO A 274 -12.52 5.37 10.32
CA PRO A 274 -11.83 6.38 11.11
C PRO A 274 -11.25 7.52 10.26
N ARG A 275 -10.95 7.26 8.98
CA ARG A 275 -10.36 8.20 8.02
C ARG A 275 -11.38 9.12 7.34
N LEU A 276 -12.66 8.81 7.45
CA LEU A 276 -13.75 9.69 7.00
C LEU A 276 -13.90 10.96 7.86
N SER A 277 -13.30 11.01 9.06
CA SER A 277 -13.34 12.20 9.90
C SER A 277 -12.51 13.33 9.30
N GLY A 278 -13.15 14.43 8.90
CA GLY A 278 -12.48 15.67 8.48
C GLY A 278 -12.63 16.08 7.00
N ARG A 279 -13.06 15.19 6.09
CA ARG A 279 -13.41 15.61 4.72
C ARG A 279 -14.75 16.38 4.65
N GLY A 280 -15.59 16.27 5.67
CA GLY A 280 -16.96 16.80 5.67
C GLY A 280 -17.10 18.31 5.86
N THR A 281 -16.18 18.96 6.55
CA THR A 281 -16.26 20.42 6.75
C THR A 281 -15.96 21.22 5.48
N GLN A 282 -15.23 20.63 4.55
CA GLN A 282 -14.91 21.26 3.25
C GLN A 282 -15.99 21.02 2.19
N LEU A 283 -16.63 19.84 2.20
CA LEU A 283 -17.73 19.50 1.28
C LEU A 283 -19.10 20.04 1.74
N SER A 284 -19.33 20.19 3.05
CA SER A 284 -20.59 20.70 3.58
C SER A 284 -20.80 22.20 3.35
N ARG A 285 -19.73 22.99 3.16
CA ARG A 285 -19.81 24.42 2.83
C ARG A 285 -20.22 24.69 1.39
N LEU A 286 -19.99 23.76 0.48
CA LEU A 286 -20.36 23.88 -0.96
C LEU A 286 -21.78 23.41 -1.28
N GLY A 287 -22.46 22.74 -0.35
CA GLY A 287 -23.79 22.15 -0.56
C GLY A 287 -24.92 22.71 0.32
N GLY A 288 -24.77 23.88 0.88
CA GLY A 288 -25.75 24.55 1.76
C GLY A 288 -26.96 25.11 1.02
N GLY A 289 -27.78 24.25 0.42
CA GLY A 289 -29.15 24.60 0.03
C GLY A 289 -30.11 24.33 1.20
N ILE A 290 -30.92 25.32 1.55
CA ILE A 290 -32.01 25.20 2.54
C ILE A 290 -32.99 24.14 2.01
N GLY A 291 -33.11 22.98 2.70
CA GLY A 291 -34.27 22.10 2.50
C GLY A 291 -34.06 20.63 2.22
N THR A 292 -32.84 20.05 2.20
CA THR A 292 -32.65 18.65 1.80
C THR A 292 -32.07 17.70 2.88
N ARG A 293 -31.96 18.13 4.16
CA ARG A 293 -31.45 17.29 5.26
C ARG A 293 -32.30 17.50 6.50
N GLY A 294 -32.51 16.43 7.26
CA GLY A 294 -33.10 16.52 8.57
C GLY A 294 -32.31 17.47 9.48
N PRO A 295 -32.94 18.13 10.45
CA PRO A 295 -32.30 19.13 11.30
C PRO A 295 -31.12 18.51 12.05
N GLY A 296 -29.89 18.89 11.69
CA GLY A 296 -28.65 18.60 12.42
C GLY A 296 -27.67 17.61 11.84
N GLU A 297 -28.01 16.80 10.80
CA GLU A 297 -27.04 15.86 10.22
C GLU A 297 -26.17 16.49 9.13
N THR A 298 -24.85 16.40 9.28
CA THR A 298 -23.90 16.76 8.22
C THR A 298 -23.78 15.62 7.21
N LYS A 299 -23.42 15.93 5.95
CA LYS A 299 -23.18 14.91 4.92
C LYS A 299 -22.22 13.82 5.41
N LEU A 300 -21.24 14.21 6.22
CA LEU A 300 -20.26 13.30 6.81
C LEU A 300 -20.90 12.30 7.78
N GLU A 301 -21.84 12.75 8.62
CA GLU A 301 -22.53 11.85 9.57
C GLU A 301 -23.41 10.86 8.85
N THR A 302 -24.08 11.30 7.79
CA THR A 302 -24.88 10.41 6.92
C THR A 302 -23.99 9.37 6.25
N ASP A 303 -22.82 9.76 5.70
CA ASP A 303 -21.89 8.84 5.06
C ASP A 303 -21.29 7.85 6.08
N ARG A 304 -20.94 8.33 7.29
CA ARG A 304 -20.48 7.44 8.38
C ARG A 304 -21.54 6.44 8.82
N ARG A 305 -22.80 6.85 8.89
CA ARG A 305 -23.89 5.95 9.21
C ARG A 305 -24.04 4.88 8.14
N ARG A 306 -24.07 5.27 6.86
CA ARG A 306 -24.13 4.30 5.74
C ARG A 306 -22.98 3.29 5.76
N VAL A 307 -21.77 3.73 6.07
CA VAL A 307 -20.61 2.84 6.18
C VAL A 307 -20.77 1.87 7.36
N ARG A 308 -21.25 2.33 8.53
CA ARG A 308 -21.51 1.45 9.67
C ARG A 308 -22.63 0.43 9.38
N ASP A 309 -23.71 0.87 8.74
CA ASP A 309 -24.80 -0.02 8.35
C ASP A 309 -24.31 -1.09 7.36
N ARG A 310 -23.43 -0.70 6.43
CA ARG A 310 -22.82 -1.64 5.47
C ARG A 310 -21.88 -2.62 6.18
N ILE A 311 -21.06 -2.17 7.12
CA ILE A 311 -20.22 -3.04 7.97
C ILE A 311 -21.09 -4.08 8.69
N THR A 312 -22.14 -3.66 9.37
CA THR A 312 -23.05 -4.57 10.09
C THR A 312 -23.70 -5.58 9.16
N HIS A 313 -24.05 -5.16 7.94
CA HIS A 313 -24.61 -6.07 6.93
C HIS A 313 -23.60 -7.14 6.50
N LEU A 314 -22.37 -6.73 6.18
CA LEU A 314 -21.29 -7.64 5.77
C LEU A 314 -20.89 -8.60 6.89
N GLU A 315 -20.86 -8.15 8.14
CA GLU A 315 -20.59 -9.01 9.30
C GLU A 315 -21.66 -10.12 9.46
N ARG A 316 -22.93 -9.79 9.22
CA ARG A 316 -24.01 -10.81 9.22
C ARG A 316 -23.85 -11.80 8.06
N GLU A 317 -23.47 -11.34 6.89
CA GLU A 317 -23.22 -12.20 5.72
C GLU A 317 -22.04 -13.15 5.99
N LEU A 318 -20.93 -12.66 6.58
CA LEU A 318 -19.79 -13.49 7.00
C LEU A 318 -20.17 -14.54 8.04
N ALA A 319 -21.02 -14.18 9.01
CA ALA A 319 -21.51 -15.14 10.00
C ALA A 319 -22.35 -16.27 9.36
N GLN A 320 -23.02 -16.02 8.24
CA GLN A 320 -23.70 -17.07 7.47
C GLN A 320 -22.71 -17.99 6.76
N PHE A 321 -21.64 -17.43 6.15
CA PHE A 321 -20.60 -18.25 5.53
C PHE A 321 -19.91 -19.14 6.55
N ALA A 322 -19.56 -18.63 7.74
CA ALA A 322 -18.97 -19.42 8.81
C ALA A 322 -19.84 -20.65 9.18
N ARG A 323 -21.16 -20.46 9.34
CA ARG A 323 -22.08 -21.57 9.62
C ARG A 323 -22.11 -22.63 8.51
N HIS A 324 -22.04 -22.21 7.25
CA HIS A 324 -21.95 -23.15 6.12
C HIS A 324 -20.62 -23.91 6.08
N GLN A 325 -19.52 -23.26 6.44
CA GLN A 325 -18.22 -23.91 6.59
C GLN A 325 -18.24 -24.95 7.72
N ASP A 326 -18.79 -24.61 8.89
CA ASP A 326 -18.94 -25.56 10.02
C ASP A 326 -19.72 -26.82 9.61
N GLN A 327 -20.78 -26.68 8.82
CA GLN A 327 -21.54 -27.83 8.30
C GLN A 327 -20.71 -28.69 7.32
N ARG A 328 -19.92 -28.09 6.46
CA ARG A 328 -19.00 -28.80 5.56
C ARG A 328 -17.91 -29.52 6.36
N ARG A 329 -17.39 -28.88 7.39
CA ARG A 329 -16.42 -29.41 8.35
C ARG A 329 -16.96 -30.66 9.04
N ALA A 330 -18.17 -30.60 9.63
CA ALA A 330 -18.81 -31.73 10.28
C ALA A 330 -19.00 -32.92 9.32
N ARG A 331 -19.24 -32.68 8.04
CA ARG A 331 -19.31 -33.75 7.03
C ARG A 331 -17.91 -34.32 6.70
N ARG A 332 -16.87 -33.49 6.56
CA ARG A 332 -15.48 -33.96 6.29
C ARG A 332 -14.94 -34.83 7.43
N ASN A 333 -15.14 -34.41 8.67
CA ASN A 333 -14.72 -35.17 9.87
C ASN A 333 -15.33 -36.57 9.95
N ARG A 334 -16.54 -36.78 9.38
CA ARG A 334 -17.14 -38.13 9.26
C ARG A 334 -16.40 -39.07 8.32
N TYR A 335 -15.61 -38.52 7.36
CA TYR A 335 -14.85 -39.34 6.41
C TYR A 335 -13.40 -39.58 6.84
N GLY A 336 -12.94 -39.00 7.96
CA GLY A 336 -11.62 -39.25 8.53
C GLY A 336 -10.44 -38.89 7.61
N LEU A 337 -10.61 -37.96 6.66
CA LEU A 337 -9.55 -37.59 5.74
C LEU A 337 -8.62 -36.56 6.39
N PRO A 338 -7.32 -36.87 6.55
CA PRO A 338 -6.36 -35.91 7.11
C PRO A 338 -6.24 -34.65 6.24
N VAL A 339 -6.10 -33.50 6.90
CA VAL A 339 -5.96 -32.18 6.27
C VAL A 339 -4.55 -31.65 6.48
N VAL A 340 -3.87 -31.33 5.40
CA VAL A 340 -2.54 -30.73 5.39
C VAL A 340 -2.61 -29.32 4.81
N SER A 341 -2.28 -28.30 5.59
CA SER A 341 -2.38 -26.91 5.11
C SER A 341 -1.01 -26.33 4.81
N LEU A 342 -0.90 -25.64 3.67
CA LEU A 342 0.29 -24.94 3.24
C LEU A 342 0.28 -23.53 3.84
N VAL A 343 1.29 -23.20 4.63
CA VAL A 343 1.47 -21.87 5.23
C VAL A 343 2.84 -21.32 4.85
N GLY A 344 3.00 -20.02 4.87
CA GLY A 344 4.29 -19.38 4.58
C GLY A 344 4.14 -18.02 3.95
N TYR A 345 5.26 -17.36 3.79
CA TYR A 345 5.32 -16.00 3.27
C TYR A 345 4.74 -15.90 1.84
N THR A 346 4.33 -14.70 1.42
CA THR A 346 3.93 -14.47 0.03
C THR A 346 5.07 -14.82 -0.92
N ASN A 347 4.75 -15.38 -2.08
CA ASN A 347 5.72 -15.78 -3.09
C ASN A 347 6.72 -16.90 -2.67
N ALA A 348 6.49 -17.60 -1.55
CA ALA A 348 7.31 -18.76 -1.15
C ALA A 348 7.09 -20.01 -2.04
N GLY A 349 6.09 -19.97 -2.93
CA GLY A 349 5.81 -21.06 -3.87
C GLY A 349 4.75 -22.06 -3.39
N LYS A 350 3.85 -21.66 -2.47
CA LYS A 350 2.76 -22.49 -1.93
C LYS A 350 1.85 -23.07 -3.03
N SER A 351 1.29 -22.20 -3.86
CA SER A 351 0.37 -22.59 -4.95
C SER A 351 1.06 -23.42 -6.03
N THR A 352 2.34 -23.13 -6.30
CA THR A 352 3.16 -23.95 -7.20
C THR A 352 3.34 -25.35 -6.64
N LEU A 353 3.68 -25.47 -5.35
CA LEU A 353 3.81 -26.77 -4.69
C LEU A 353 2.48 -27.53 -4.69
N LEU A 354 1.36 -26.88 -4.36
CA LEU A 354 0.04 -27.51 -4.45
C LEU A 354 -0.21 -28.11 -5.85
N ASN A 355 0.05 -27.33 -6.91
CA ASN A 355 -0.15 -27.78 -8.29
C ASN A 355 0.66 -29.02 -8.64
N VAL A 356 1.93 -29.04 -8.23
CA VAL A 356 2.81 -30.18 -8.51
C VAL A 356 2.39 -31.40 -7.71
N LEU A 357 2.07 -31.26 -6.43
CA LEU A 357 1.63 -32.36 -5.57
C LEU A 357 0.33 -32.99 -6.05
N THR A 358 -0.61 -32.18 -6.53
CA THR A 358 -1.96 -32.65 -6.90
C THR A 358 -2.19 -32.78 -8.42
N LYS A 359 -1.16 -32.53 -9.24
CA LYS A 359 -1.24 -32.49 -10.72
C LYS A 359 -2.36 -31.60 -11.22
N SER A 360 -2.59 -30.49 -10.54
CA SER A 360 -3.63 -29.50 -10.85
C SER A 360 -3.02 -28.24 -11.51
N HIS A 361 -3.88 -27.41 -12.11
CA HIS A 361 -3.50 -26.17 -12.80
C HIS A 361 -4.16 -24.97 -12.09
N VAL A 362 -3.79 -24.70 -10.85
CA VAL A 362 -4.18 -23.44 -10.19
C VAL A 362 -3.23 -22.35 -10.70
N SER A 363 -3.74 -21.14 -10.94
CA SER A 363 -2.87 -20.02 -11.34
C SER A 363 -1.75 -19.85 -10.33
N ALA A 364 -0.51 -19.88 -10.79
CA ALA A 364 0.68 -19.69 -9.98
C ALA A 364 1.61 -18.74 -10.74
N GLN A 365 1.51 -17.44 -10.45
CA GLN A 365 2.36 -16.40 -11.02
C GLN A 365 3.35 -15.91 -9.94
N ASN A 366 4.48 -15.40 -10.36
CA ASN A 366 5.48 -14.84 -9.45
C ASN A 366 5.05 -13.44 -8.97
N ARG A 367 3.95 -13.38 -8.19
CA ARG A 367 3.36 -12.14 -7.65
C ARG A 367 2.94 -12.33 -6.20
N LEU A 368 3.05 -11.26 -5.41
CA LEU A 368 2.59 -11.29 -4.02
C LEU A 368 1.06 -11.44 -3.97
N PHE A 369 0.58 -12.23 -2.99
CA PHE A 369 -0.84 -12.52 -2.75
C PHE A 369 -1.58 -13.11 -3.96
N GLU A 370 -0.96 -14.07 -4.65
CA GLU A 370 -1.61 -14.78 -5.76
C GLU A 370 -2.88 -15.51 -5.30
N THR A 371 -2.78 -16.23 -4.18
CA THR A 371 -3.88 -16.97 -3.58
C THR A 371 -4.49 -16.16 -2.45
N LEU A 372 -5.76 -15.76 -2.62
CA LEU A 372 -6.57 -15.13 -1.58
C LEU A 372 -7.67 -16.09 -1.10
N ASP A 373 -8.31 -16.79 -2.01
CA ASP A 373 -9.31 -17.80 -1.73
C ASP A 373 -8.63 -19.14 -1.46
N THR A 374 -8.96 -19.80 -0.33
CA THR A 374 -8.40 -21.12 -0.02
C THR A 374 -8.74 -22.12 -1.10
N THR A 375 -7.76 -22.89 -1.51
CA THR A 375 -7.93 -23.92 -2.54
C THR A 375 -7.56 -25.27 -1.96
N SER A 376 -8.56 -26.15 -1.78
CA SER A 376 -8.35 -27.51 -1.27
C SER A 376 -8.35 -28.51 -2.44
N ARG A 377 -7.40 -29.46 -2.41
CA ARG A 377 -7.25 -30.54 -3.38
C ARG A 377 -6.99 -31.86 -2.69
N ARG A 378 -7.40 -32.96 -3.30
CA ARG A 378 -7.09 -34.31 -2.82
C ARG A 378 -5.78 -34.79 -3.41
N LEU A 379 -4.94 -35.34 -2.55
CA LEU A 379 -3.74 -36.08 -2.93
C LEU A 379 -3.94 -37.55 -2.58
N ARG A 380 -3.75 -38.45 -3.58
CA ARG A 380 -3.84 -39.90 -3.41
C ARG A 380 -2.43 -40.49 -3.36
N PHE A 381 -2.21 -41.35 -2.39
CA PHE A 381 -1.02 -42.17 -2.27
C PHE A 381 -1.26 -43.56 -2.88
N PRO A 382 -0.19 -44.31 -3.21
CA PRO A 382 -0.31 -45.62 -3.89
C PRO A 382 -1.18 -46.66 -3.16
N GLU A 383 -1.31 -46.57 -1.85
CA GLU A 383 -2.09 -47.52 -1.02
C GLU A 383 -3.53 -47.09 -0.80
N ASP A 384 -4.16 -46.42 -1.76
CA ASP A 384 -5.55 -45.89 -1.71
C ASP A 384 -5.84 -44.95 -0.53
N ARG A 385 -4.80 -44.37 0.04
CA ARG A 385 -4.94 -43.33 1.07
C ARG A 385 -5.04 -41.97 0.43
N GLU A 386 -5.91 -41.17 0.97
CA GLU A 386 -6.15 -39.81 0.50
C GLU A 386 -5.91 -38.79 1.62
N ILE A 387 -5.38 -37.64 1.27
CA ILE A 387 -5.34 -36.47 2.13
C ILE A 387 -5.92 -35.27 1.40
N ILE A 388 -6.34 -34.28 2.15
CA ILE A 388 -6.73 -32.97 1.62
C ILE A 388 -5.56 -32.02 1.82
N ILE A 389 -5.04 -31.43 0.75
CA ILE A 389 -4.04 -30.36 0.83
C ILE A 389 -4.76 -29.05 0.56
N THR A 390 -4.56 -28.08 1.45
CA THR A 390 -5.17 -26.75 1.33
C THR A 390 -4.09 -25.68 1.18
N ASP A 391 -4.17 -24.89 0.11
CA ASP A 391 -3.38 -23.67 -0.06
C ASP A 391 -4.07 -22.51 0.63
N THR A 392 -3.31 -21.71 1.34
CA THR A 392 -3.82 -20.59 2.14
C THR A 392 -3.26 -19.25 1.67
N VAL A 393 -3.83 -18.17 2.16
CA VAL A 393 -3.33 -16.82 1.92
C VAL A 393 -1.87 -16.71 2.35
N GLY A 394 -1.02 -16.13 1.49
CA GLY A 394 0.36 -15.85 1.85
C GLY A 394 0.47 -14.81 2.93
N PHE A 395 1.29 -15.07 3.93
CA PHE A 395 1.59 -14.11 4.98
C PHE A 395 2.59 -13.05 4.49
N ILE A 396 2.56 -11.89 5.13
CA ILE A 396 3.47 -10.77 4.89
C ILE A 396 3.80 -10.13 6.22
N ARG A 397 4.92 -9.43 6.28
CA ARG A 397 5.30 -8.63 7.45
C ARG A 397 4.26 -7.55 7.72
N ASP A 398 3.97 -7.30 8.99
CA ASP A 398 3.04 -6.25 9.43
C ASP A 398 1.66 -6.35 8.73
N LEU A 399 1.08 -7.56 8.73
CA LEU A 399 -0.27 -7.77 8.18
C LEU A 399 -1.26 -6.89 8.96
N PRO A 400 -2.05 -6.03 8.28
CA PRO A 400 -3.01 -5.16 8.96
C PRO A 400 -4.02 -5.93 9.80
N GLN A 401 -4.27 -5.49 11.03
CA GLN A 401 -5.23 -6.14 11.94
C GLN A 401 -6.66 -6.18 11.37
N GLU A 402 -7.03 -5.18 10.59
CA GLU A 402 -8.31 -5.13 9.87
C GLU A 402 -8.44 -6.31 8.91
N LEU A 403 -7.33 -6.73 8.28
CA LEU A 403 -7.29 -7.91 7.41
C LEU A 403 -7.32 -9.20 8.22
N VAL A 404 -6.52 -9.34 9.26
CA VAL A 404 -6.54 -10.52 10.14
C VAL A 404 -7.96 -10.77 10.65
N GLY A 405 -8.63 -9.70 11.11
CA GLY A 405 -10.01 -9.79 11.59
C GLY A 405 -11.04 -10.13 10.50
N ALA A 406 -10.82 -9.66 9.26
CA ALA A 406 -11.72 -9.94 8.14
C ALA A 406 -11.52 -11.37 7.58
N PHE A 407 -10.28 -11.83 7.52
CA PHE A 407 -9.91 -13.17 7.03
C PHE A 407 -9.91 -14.24 8.11
N LYS A 408 -10.42 -13.93 9.30
CA LYS A 408 -10.47 -14.89 10.41
C LYS A 408 -11.14 -16.22 10.00
N THR A 409 -12.25 -16.17 9.28
CA THR A 409 -12.94 -17.38 8.79
C THR A 409 -12.07 -18.19 7.83
N THR A 410 -11.35 -17.54 6.92
CA THR A 410 -10.43 -18.20 6.00
C THR A 410 -9.22 -18.78 6.73
N LEU A 411 -8.72 -18.08 7.74
CA LEU A 411 -7.61 -18.53 8.59
C LEU A 411 -8.05 -19.59 9.61
N ASP A 412 -9.33 -19.62 10.00
CA ASP A 412 -9.89 -20.67 10.84
C ASP A 412 -9.88 -22.04 10.14
N GLU A 413 -9.78 -22.11 8.80
CA GLU A 413 -9.51 -23.36 8.07
C GLU A 413 -8.16 -24.00 8.45
N LEU A 414 -7.17 -23.19 8.87
CA LEU A 414 -5.91 -23.71 9.38
C LEU A 414 -6.03 -24.47 10.69
N ARG A 415 -7.08 -24.19 11.49
CA ARG A 415 -7.37 -24.90 12.74
C ARG A 415 -7.83 -26.34 12.51
N GLU A 416 -8.24 -26.65 11.29
CA GLU A 416 -8.65 -27.99 10.89
C GLU A 416 -7.48 -28.84 10.38
N ALA A 417 -6.31 -28.24 10.25
CA ALA A 417 -5.15 -28.95 9.72
C ALA A 417 -4.55 -29.87 10.79
N ASP A 418 -4.36 -31.13 10.41
CA ASP A 418 -3.62 -32.12 11.20
C ASP A 418 -2.09 -31.84 11.11
N LEU A 419 -1.67 -31.18 10.01
CA LEU A 419 -0.28 -30.81 9.76
C LEU A 419 -0.21 -29.50 8.99
N LEU A 420 0.70 -28.62 9.42
CA LEU A 420 1.09 -27.42 8.67
C LEU A 420 2.43 -27.65 7.95
N LEU A 421 2.46 -27.41 6.65
CA LEU A 421 3.68 -27.33 5.88
C LEU A 421 4.08 -25.86 5.74
N HIS A 422 5.09 -25.45 6.52
CA HIS A 422 5.59 -24.09 6.50
C HIS A 422 6.64 -23.94 5.39
N ILE A 423 6.27 -23.27 4.31
CA ILE A 423 7.08 -23.09 3.12
C ILE A 423 7.80 -21.75 3.17
N VAL A 424 9.11 -21.79 3.00
CA VAL A 424 10.01 -20.64 3.01
C VAL A 424 10.82 -20.63 1.74
N ASP A 425 10.97 -19.48 1.13
CA ASP A 425 11.87 -19.28 -0.02
C ASP A 425 13.33 -19.31 0.47
N MET A 426 14.10 -20.30 0.02
CA MET A 426 15.50 -20.43 0.41
C MET A 426 16.40 -19.31 -0.14
N ASN A 427 15.97 -18.65 -1.22
CA ASN A 427 16.70 -17.52 -1.80
C ASN A 427 16.34 -16.17 -1.14
N ALA A 428 15.47 -16.19 -0.12
CA ALA A 428 15.13 -14.97 0.62
C ALA A 428 16.33 -14.46 1.43
N ARG A 429 16.55 -13.15 1.42
CA ARG A 429 17.66 -12.53 2.16
C ARG A 429 17.50 -12.69 3.68
N ASP A 430 16.25 -12.65 4.17
CA ASP A 430 15.88 -12.62 5.58
C ASP A 430 14.99 -13.80 5.97
N ILE A 431 15.52 -15.03 5.85
CA ILE A 431 14.78 -16.26 6.18
C ILE A 431 14.26 -16.21 7.63
N GLU A 432 15.08 -15.77 8.59
CA GLU A 432 14.71 -15.71 10.01
C GLU A 432 13.57 -14.71 10.28
N VAL A 433 13.58 -13.57 9.59
CA VAL A 433 12.50 -12.56 9.69
C VAL A 433 11.19 -13.11 9.13
N GLN A 434 11.23 -13.82 7.99
CA GLN A 434 10.05 -14.44 7.42
C GLN A 434 9.49 -15.55 8.31
N LEU A 435 10.37 -16.37 8.90
CA LEU A 435 9.98 -17.40 9.86
C LEU A 435 9.26 -16.77 11.06
N THR A 436 9.89 -15.77 11.69
CA THR A 436 9.33 -15.07 12.85
C THR A 436 7.99 -14.41 12.55
N ALA A 437 7.85 -13.79 11.37
CA ALA A 437 6.61 -13.16 10.97
C ALA A 437 5.46 -14.16 10.83
N VAL A 438 5.71 -15.32 10.23
CA VAL A 438 4.71 -16.39 10.10
C VAL A 438 4.39 -16.99 11.48
N GLU A 439 5.39 -17.22 12.33
CA GLU A 439 5.19 -17.75 13.67
C GLU A 439 4.33 -16.82 14.54
N SER A 440 4.59 -15.52 14.53
CA SER A 440 3.77 -14.53 15.26
C SER A 440 2.30 -14.58 14.84
N ILE A 441 2.03 -14.72 13.53
CA ILE A 441 0.65 -14.82 13.02
C ILE A 441 0.00 -16.14 13.47
N LEU A 442 0.75 -17.26 13.42
CA LEU A 442 0.23 -18.56 13.88
C LEU A 442 -0.05 -18.56 15.39
N GLU A 443 0.75 -17.86 16.18
CA GLU A 443 0.53 -17.65 17.61
C GLU A 443 -0.74 -16.81 17.86
N GLU A 444 -0.91 -15.69 17.16
CA GLU A 444 -2.10 -14.85 17.23
C GLU A 444 -3.38 -15.64 16.88
N LEU A 445 -3.29 -16.57 15.93
CA LEU A 445 -4.37 -17.48 15.55
C LEU A 445 -4.54 -18.68 16.48
N GLN A 446 -3.71 -18.82 17.52
CA GLN A 446 -3.71 -19.96 18.47
C GLN A 446 -3.46 -21.32 17.77
N LEU A 447 -2.58 -21.34 16.77
CA LEU A 447 -2.22 -22.54 15.99
C LEU A 447 -0.88 -23.17 16.42
N SER A 448 -0.32 -22.73 17.52
CA SER A 448 0.99 -23.20 18.02
C SER A 448 1.01 -24.70 18.36
N SER A 449 -0.15 -25.29 18.66
CA SER A 449 -0.30 -26.73 18.98
C SER A 449 -0.33 -27.64 17.76
N VAL A 450 -0.56 -27.12 16.57
CA VAL A 450 -0.63 -27.92 15.34
C VAL A 450 0.78 -28.34 14.91
N PRO A 451 1.03 -29.63 14.61
CA PRO A 451 2.34 -30.09 14.11
C PRO A 451 2.77 -29.31 12.87
N ARG A 452 4.06 -28.94 12.82
CA ARG A 452 4.60 -28.17 11.68
C ARG A 452 5.84 -28.81 11.10
N TRP A 453 5.94 -28.85 9.77
CA TRP A 453 7.17 -29.18 9.08
C TRP A 453 7.65 -27.97 8.28
N LEU A 454 8.92 -27.66 8.42
CA LEU A 454 9.55 -26.58 7.68
C LEU A 454 10.07 -27.10 6.34
N LEU A 455 9.68 -26.43 5.26
CA LEU A 455 10.10 -26.73 3.90
C LEU A 455 10.83 -25.52 3.32
N PHE A 456 12.08 -25.71 2.92
CA PHE A 456 12.81 -24.73 2.16
C PHE A 456 12.61 -24.99 0.66
N ASN A 457 11.85 -24.10 0.02
CA ASN A 457 11.55 -24.17 -1.40
C ASN A 457 12.55 -23.36 -2.22
N LYS A 458 12.58 -23.59 -3.53
CA LYS A 458 13.49 -22.98 -4.51
C LYS A 458 14.97 -23.36 -4.29
N CYS A 459 15.23 -24.56 -3.81
CA CYS A 459 16.60 -25.06 -3.61
C CYS A 459 17.41 -25.17 -4.91
N ASP A 460 16.76 -25.15 -6.06
CA ASP A 460 17.36 -25.06 -7.40
C ASP A 460 18.13 -23.74 -7.64
N GLN A 461 17.83 -22.69 -6.89
CA GLN A 461 18.45 -21.37 -7.02
C GLN A 461 19.62 -21.15 -6.06
N VAL A 462 19.94 -22.13 -5.22
CA VAL A 462 20.95 -22.03 -4.17
C VAL A 462 21.95 -23.18 -4.30
N PRO A 463 23.27 -22.96 -4.05
CA PRO A 463 24.28 -24.01 -4.09
C PRO A 463 23.97 -25.16 -3.14
N SER A 464 24.16 -26.41 -3.56
CA SER A 464 23.80 -27.62 -2.79
C SER A 464 24.41 -27.67 -1.39
N GLN A 465 25.64 -27.20 -1.22
CA GLN A 465 26.29 -27.13 0.10
C GLN A 465 25.55 -26.19 1.07
N GLN A 466 25.06 -25.06 0.57
CA GLN A 466 24.30 -24.11 1.37
C GLN A 466 22.91 -24.66 1.71
N VAL A 467 22.28 -25.40 0.78
CA VAL A 467 21.01 -26.10 1.03
C VAL A 467 21.15 -27.06 2.20
N GLU A 468 22.20 -27.91 2.22
CA GLU A 468 22.42 -28.85 3.30
C GLU A 468 22.64 -28.18 4.66
N VAL A 469 23.44 -27.10 4.68
CA VAL A 469 23.74 -26.37 5.93
C VAL A 469 22.46 -25.75 6.50
N LEU A 470 21.65 -25.06 5.67
CA LEU A 470 20.42 -24.42 6.10
C LEU A 470 19.36 -25.45 6.52
N CYS A 471 19.17 -26.52 5.74
CA CYS A 471 18.24 -27.58 6.09
C CYS A 471 18.61 -28.24 7.43
N ARG A 472 19.90 -28.49 7.68
CA ARG A 472 20.38 -29.06 8.95
C ARG A 472 20.21 -28.10 10.13
N ARG A 473 20.51 -26.80 9.91
CA ARG A 473 20.36 -25.75 10.95
C ARG A 473 18.93 -25.62 11.45
N PHE A 474 17.97 -25.64 10.53
CA PHE A 474 16.56 -25.39 10.85
C PHE A 474 15.71 -26.66 10.94
N GLY A 475 16.28 -27.85 10.73
CA GLY A 475 15.55 -29.11 10.69
C GLY A 475 14.53 -29.19 9.53
N ALA A 476 14.81 -28.49 8.43
CA ALA A 476 13.92 -28.34 7.30
C ALA A 476 14.17 -29.38 6.20
N ILE A 477 13.17 -29.57 5.33
CA ILE A 477 13.30 -30.37 4.10
C ILE A 477 13.52 -29.40 2.93
N GLY A 478 14.65 -29.56 2.20
CA GLY A 478 14.92 -28.81 0.99
C GLY A 478 14.13 -29.38 -0.19
N ILE A 479 13.40 -28.52 -0.90
CA ILE A 479 12.59 -28.88 -2.06
C ILE A 479 12.73 -27.82 -3.16
N SER A 480 12.43 -28.21 -4.39
CA SER A 480 12.08 -27.27 -5.45
C SER A 480 10.71 -27.66 -6.03
N ALA A 481 9.75 -26.77 -5.95
CA ALA A 481 8.45 -26.99 -6.56
C ALA A 481 8.53 -27.12 -8.10
N LEU A 482 9.63 -26.68 -8.73
CA LEU A 482 9.87 -26.82 -10.18
C LEU A 482 10.53 -28.16 -10.54
N GLU A 483 11.18 -28.83 -9.58
CA GLU A 483 11.90 -30.08 -9.78
C GLU A 483 11.24 -31.22 -8.99
N PRO A 484 10.36 -32.04 -9.61
CA PRO A 484 9.61 -33.10 -8.93
C PRO A 484 10.48 -34.15 -8.21
N THR A 485 11.70 -34.36 -8.67
CA THR A 485 12.65 -35.30 -8.07
C THR A 485 13.02 -34.92 -6.62
N THR A 486 13.05 -33.64 -6.30
CA THR A 486 13.35 -33.10 -4.98
C THR A 486 12.20 -33.29 -3.99
N LEU A 487 10.99 -33.56 -4.46
CA LEU A 487 9.79 -33.74 -3.61
C LEU A 487 9.68 -35.15 -3.03
N ARG A 488 10.47 -36.12 -3.50
CA ARG A 488 10.39 -37.52 -3.03
C ARG A 488 10.54 -37.68 -1.51
N PRO A 489 11.48 -37.00 -0.81
CA PRO A 489 11.58 -37.09 0.63
C PRO A 489 10.32 -36.58 1.35
N LEU A 490 9.70 -35.49 0.84
CA LEU A 490 8.46 -34.96 1.34
C LEU A 490 7.32 -35.97 1.20
N PHE A 491 7.17 -36.60 0.02
CA PHE A 491 6.14 -37.61 -0.23
C PHE A 491 6.25 -38.80 0.73
N VAL A 492 7.46 -39.35 0.89
CA VAL A 492 7.71 -40.49 1.80
C VAL A 492 7.35 -40.13 3.23
N ARG A 493 7.71 -38.92 3.68
CA ARG A 493 7.42 -38.45 5.04
C ARG A 493 5.93 -38.19 5.26
N LEU A 494 5.24 -37.63 4.25
CA LEU A 494 3.77 -37.42 4.29
C LEU A 494 3.03 -38.76 4.36
N GLU A 495 3.42 -39.71 3.56
CA GLU A 495 2.82 -41.06 3.55
C GLU A 495 2.99 -41.75 4.91
N ALA A 496 4.18 -41.70 5.50
CA ALA A 496 4.45 -42.23 6.83
C ALA A 496 3.59 -41.54 7.92
N TYR A 497 3.44 -40.23 7.82
CA TYR A 497 2.59 -39.44 8.74
C TYR A 497 1.11 -39.83 8.65
N VAL A 498 0.59 -39.97 7.43
CA VAL A 498 -0.80 -40.41 7.20
C VAL A 498 -1.04 -41.82 7.76
N ARG A 499 -0.04 -42.71 7.62
CA ARG A 499 -0.10 -44.05 8.24
C ARG A 499 -0.19 -44.00 9.77
N SER A 500 0.57 -43.09 10.41
CA SER A 500 0.52 -42.97 11.87
C SER A 500 -0.83 -42.48 12.39
N LEU A 501 -1.47 -41.54 11.72
CA LEU A 501 -2.79 -41.03 12.08
C LEU A 501 -3.87 -42.14 11.99
N SER A 502 -3.85 -42.97 10.95
CA SER A 502 -4.83 -44.05 10.81
C SER A 502 -4.64 -45.21 11.83
N VAL A 503 -3.44 -45.41 12.34
CA VAL A 503 -3.16 -46.41 13.41
C VAL A 503 -3.62 -45.90 14.79
N GLU A 504 -3.63 -44.60 15.05
CA GLU A 504 -4.16 -44.01 16.27
C GLU A 504 -5.68 -44.03 16.28
N ASP A 505 -6.35 -43.80 15.15
CA ASP A 505 -7.81 -43.93 15.01
C ASP A 505 -8.28 -45.38 15.23
N ASP A 506 -7.57 -46.39 14.72
CA ASP A 506 -7.87 -47.80 14.97
C ASP A 506 -7.66 -48.18 16.44
N ARG A 507 -6.70 -47.62 17.15
CA ARG A 507 -6.51 -47.87 18.60
C ARG A 507 -7.57 -47.21 19.47
N THR A 508 -8.10 -46.06 19.08
CA THR A 508 -9.20 -45.38 19.78
C THR A 508 -10.59 -46.01 19.48
N SER A 509 -10.74 -46.65 18.33
CA SER A 509 -11.95 -47.36 17.94
C SER A 509 -12.03 -48.80 18.49
N HIS A 510 -10.95 -49.38 18.99
CA HIS A 510 -10.93 -50.74 19.59
C HIS A 510 -11.42 -50.84 21.04
N VAL A 511 -12.04 -49.80 21.60
CA VAL A 511 -12.70 -49.86 22.93
C VAL A 511 -14.21 -50.08 22.85
N THR A 512 -14.80 -50.21 21.68
CA THR A 512 -16.20 -50.72 21.56
C THR A 512 -16.43 -51.17 20.13
N VAL A 513 -16.40 -52.47 19.85
CA VAL A 513 -17.38 -53.23 19.07
C VAL A 513 -16.86 -54.66 18.85
N GLN A 514 -17.53 -55.60 19.47
CA GLN A 514 -17.58 -56.99 19.04
C GLN A 514 -18.26 -57.11 17.68
N ASP A 515 -17.66 -58.01 16.85
CA ASP A 515 -18.27 -58.75 15.77
C ASP A 515 -18.88 -57.99 14.57
N TYR A 516 -18.17 -58.00 13.45
CA TYR A 516 -18.72 -58.43 12.16
C TYR A 516 -17.61 -58.93 11.20
N GLU A 517 -17.84 -60.17 10.71
CA GLU A 517 -16.96 -60.95 9.90
C GLU A 517 -16.69 -60.38 8.48
N LEU A 518 -15.51 -60.68 8.03
CA LEU A 518 -14.96 -60.49 6.69
C LEU A 518 -15.76 -61.20 5.59
N THR A 519 -15.98 -60.51 4.48
CA THR A 519 -16.02 -61.19 3.15
C THR A 519 -15.24 -60.37 2.14
N PHE A 520 -14.08 -60.90 1.79
CA PHE A 520 -13.32 -60.50 0.62
C PHE A 520 -14.05 -60.93 -0.66
N SER A 521 -14.24 -60.04 -1.62
CA SER A 521 -14.50 -60.37 -3.00
C SER A 521 -13.46 -59.66 -3.86
N SER A 522 -12.52 -60.46 -4.34
CA SER A 522 -11.62 -60.19 -5.45
C SER A 522 -12.39 -60.05 -6.77
N ARG A 523 -12.16 -58.97 -7.53
CA ARG A 523 -12.25 -58.97 -9.01
C ARG A 523 -11.43 -57.82 -9.58
N ARG A 524 -10.56 -58.23 -10.42
CA ARG A 524 -9.70 -57.87 -11.57
C ARG A 524 -9.97 -56.52 -12.20
#